data_3d93a13a448eb58e8d87e0d8ffd3c2d5
#
_entry.id   3d93a13a448eb58e8d87e0d8ffd3c2d5
#
_cell.length_a   1.000
_cell.length_b   1.000
_cell.length_c   1.000
_cell.angle_alpha   90.00
_cell.angle_beta   90.00
_cell.angle_gamma   90.00
#
_symmetry.space_group_name_H-M   'P 1'
#
loop_
_entity.id
_entity.type
_entity.pdbx_description
1 polymer ?
#
loop_
_entity_poly.entity_id
_entity_poly.type
_entity_poly.pdbx_seq_one_letter_code
_entity_poly.pdbx_strand_id
1 'polypeptide(L)'
;MKEIIVIQHTQSEQHTNRMIGSWCDWDLTELGIKQAHNIAKKLSAEITGDDFIIYSSDLLRTKHTAEIISSYLHTPSVCDERIREFNLGEAVGKSKEWAKNNLSCPVWKGTIDWASTSDAQVFRHAETRRDVWNRVLQFHNEIIVPSEKNQIIVSHSGTLSILFAIWLNMDIKSLDKSVIWGKAGGVSILLDDGEHRIISKLSDMSYIAD
;
A
#
# COMPACT_ATOMS: atom_id res chain seq x y z
N MET A 1 23.08 4.34 5.16
CA MET A 1 21.78 4.88 4.70
C MET A 1 20.83 3.69 4.54
N LYS A 2 19.71 3.72 5.22
CA LYS A 2 18.69 2.68 5.16
C LYS A 2 17.76 2.95 3.97
N GLU A 3 17.45 1.90 3.20
CA GLU A 3 16.54 1.98 2.06
C GLU A 3 15.27 1.15 2.33
N ILE A 4 14.12 1.72 1.99
CA ILE A 4 12.84 1.03 2.04
C ILE A 4 12.18 1.16 0.66
N ILE A 5 12.00 0.04 -0.02
CA ILE A 5 11.31 -0.06 -1.29
C ILE A 5 9.84 -0.34 -0.98
N VAL A 6 8.96 0.55 -1.40
CA VAL A 6 7.52 0.46 -1.13
C VAL A 6 6.78 0.25 -2.43
N ILE A 7 5.98 -0.80 -2.51
CA ILE A 7 5.31 -1.26 -3.73
C ILE A 7 3.81 -1.32 -3.47
N GLN A 8 3.02 -0.60 -4.27
CA GLN A 8 1.59 -0.88 -4.35
C GLN A 8 1.40 -2.18 -5.15
N HIS A 9 0.62 -3.13 -4.62
CA HIS A 9 0.31 -4.36 -5.36
C HIS A 9 -0.06 -4.06 -6.82
N THR A 10 0.23 -5.00 -7.73
CA THR A 10 -0.02 -4.83 -9.16
C THR A 10 -1.51 -4.93 -9.50
N GLN A 11 -1.87 -4.88 -10.77
CA GLN A 11 -3.28 -4.92 -11.18
C GLN A 11 -3.98 -6.17 -10.63
N SER A 12 -5.10 -5.98 -9.96
CA SER A 12 -5.94 -7.03 -9.40
C SER A 12 -7.38 -6.95 -9.95
N GLU A 13 -8.16 -8.01 -9.77
CA GLU A 13 -9.53 -8.14 -10.29
C GLU A 13 -10.43 -6.96 -9.93
N GLN A 14 -10.30 -6.40 -8.72
CA GLN A 14 -11.06 -5.21 -8.29
C GLN A 14 -10.84 -3.98 -9.17
N HIS A 15 -9.73 -3.90 -9.90
CA HIS A 15 -9.48 -2.79 -10.82
C HIS A 15 -10.32 -2.89 -12.10
N THR A 16 -10.78 -4.09 -12.45
CA THR A 16 -11.47 -4.41 -13.70
C THR A 16 -12.95 -4.76 -13.52
N ASN A 17 -13.35 -5.34 -12.40
CA ASN A 17 -14.70 -5.86 -12.14
C ASN A 17 -15.72 -4.83 -11.62
N ARG A 18 -15.30 -3.56 -11.41
CA ARG A 18 -16.11 -2.47 -10.86
C ARG A 18 -16.64 -2.71 -9.43
N MET A 19 -16.00 -3.60 -8.68
CA MET A 19 -16.33 -3.87 -7.29
C MET A 19 -15.41 -3.11 -6.34
N ILE A 20 -15.80 -3.04 -5.08
CA ILE A 20 -14.98 -2.54 -3.98
C ILE A 20 -14.07 -3.67 -3.50
N GLY A 21 -12.76 -3.45 -3.56
CA GLY A 21 -11.78 -4.40 -3.05
C GLY A 21 -11.72 -4.42 -1.53
N SER A 22 -11.18 -3.37 -0.94
CA SER A 22 -11.00 -3.31 0.51
C SER A 22 -10.41 -4.62 1.06
N TRP A 23 -11.07 -5.29 1.98
CA TRP A 23 -10.70 -6.58 2.56
C TRP A 23 -11.23 -7.80 1.80
N CYS A 24 -11.76 -7.63 0.57
CA CYS A 24 -12.01 -8.77 -0.31
C CYS A 24 -10.70 -9.37 -0.82
N ASP A 25 -10.70 -10.68 -0.93
CA ASP A 25 -9.55 -11.47 -1.40
C ASP A 25 -9.54 -11.61 -2.93
N TRP A 26 -9.62 -10.48 -3.62
CA TRP A 26 -9.41 -10.41 -5.06
C TRP A 26 -7.94 -10.66 -5.41
N ASP A 27 -7.67 -11.58 -6.32
CA ASP A 27 -6.32 -11.90 -6.78
C ASP A 27 -5.84 -10.94 -7.88
N LEU A 28 -4.60 -11.12 -8.30
CA LEU A 28 -4.00 -10.44 -9.44
C LEU A 28 -4.69 -10.88 -10.74
N THR A 29 -4.79 -9.96 -11.69
CA THR A 29 -5.11 -10.32 -13.08
C THR A 29 -3.86 -10.90 -13.77
N GLU A 30 -4.03 -11.54 -14.94
CA GLU A 30 -2.89 -11.98 -15.77
C GLU A 30 -1.91 -10.82 -16.04
N LEU A 31 -2.43 -9.62 -16.32
CA LEU A 31 -1.59 -8.42 -16.47
C LEU A 31 -0.88 -8.08 -15.16
N GLY A 32 -1.56 -8.18 -14.01
CA GLY A 32 -0.96 -7.95 -12.70
C GLY A 32 0.18 -8.92 -12.40
N ILE A 33 0.01 -10.19 -12.72
CA ILE A 33 1.07 -11.20 -12.57
C ILE A 33 2.28 -10.82 -13.45
N LYS A 34 2.08 -10.48 -14.72
CA LYS A 34 3.16 -10.00 -15.60
C LYS A 34 3.87 -8.78 -15.03
N GLN A 35 3.10 -7.79 -14.52
CA GLN A 35 3.66 -6.60 -13.88
C GLN A 35 4.50 -6.94 -12.64
N ALA A 36 4.05 -7.89 -11.80
CA ALA A 36 4.80 -8.33 -10.62
C ALA A 36 6.14 -9.00 -11.02
N HIS A 37 6.15 -9.83 -12.07
CA HIS A 37 7.38 -10.39 -12.61
C HIS A 37 8.34 -9.31 -13.14
N ASN A 38 7.85 -8.28 -13.81
CA ASN A 38 8.68 -7.19 -14.31
C ASN A 38 9.31 -6.40 -13.15
N ILE A 39 8.53 -6.09 -12.10
CA ILE A 39 9.05 -5.47 -10.86
C ILE A 39 10.14 -6.35 -10.26
N ALA A 40 9.86 -7.64 -10.07
CA ALA A 40 10.78 -8.57 -9.45
C ALA A 40 12.11 -8.69 -10.22
N LYS A 41 12.04 -8.76 -11.56
CA LYS A 41 13.20 -8.80 -12.44
C LYS A 41 14.08 -7.55 -12.32
N LYS A 42 13.47 -6.36 -12.30
CA LYS A 42 14.22 -5.10 -12.14
C LYS A 42 14.84 -5.00 -10.75
N LEU A 43 14.08 -5.30 -9.70
CA LEU A 43 14.60 -5.30 -8.33
C LEU A 43 15.75 -6.29 -8.16
N SER A 44 15.67 -7.49 -8.73
CA SER A 44 16.76 -8.47 -8.65
C SER A 44 18.03 -8.04 -9.39
N ALA A 45 17.94 -7.12 -10.34
CA ALA A 45 19.09 -6.53 -11.02
C ALA A 45 19.68 -5.32 -10.27
N GLU A 46 18.85 -4.60 -9.52
CA GLU A 46 19.25 -3.40 -8.78
C GLU A 46 19.73 -3.71 -7.35
N ILE A 47 19.11 -4.70 -6.69
CA ILE A 47 19.45 -5.11 -5.33
C ILE A 47 20.68 -6.01 -5.35
N THR A 48 21.75 -5.54 -4.74
CA THR A 48 22.98 -6.32 -4.55
C THR A 48 23.12 -6.70 -3.07
N GLY A 49 22.91 -7.98 -2.74
CA GLY A 49 23.09 -8.51 -1.37
C GLY A 49 21.79 -9.05 -0.73
N ASP A 50 21.96 -9.70 0.43
CA ASP A 50 20.90 -10.44 1.14
C ASP A 50 20.26 -9.61 2.28
N ASP A 51 20.45 -8.29 2.30
CA ASP A 51 20.10 -7.43 3.43
C ASP A 51 18.68 -6.86 3.38
N PHE A 52 17.78 -7.47 2.63
CA PHE A 52 16.37 -7.07 2.59
C PHE A 52 15.46 -8.03 3.38
N ILE A 53 14.46 -7.45 4.06
CA ILE A 53 13.31 -8.18 4.59
C ILE A 53 12.08 -7.76 3.78
N ILE A 54 11.28 -8.72 3.33
CA ILE A 54 10.06 -8.45 2.56
C ILE A 54 8.86 -8.56 3.49
N TYR A 55 8.08 -7.48 3.61
CA TYR A 55 6.80 -7.46 4.29
C TYR A 55 5.67 -7.26 3.30
N SER A 56 4.54 -7.92 3.50
CA SER A 56 3.34 -7.68 2.71
C SER A 56 2.09 -7.63 3.58
N SER A 57 1.07 -6.92 3.15
CA SER A 57 -0.29 -7.22 3.61
C SER A 57 -0.62 -8.68 3.29
N ASP A 58 -1.43 -9.29 4.12
CA ASP A 58 -1.89 -10.67 3.96
C ASP A 58 -3.07 -10.84 2.99
N LEU A 59 -3.62 -9.72 2.45
CA LEU A 59 -4.63 -9.77 1.40
C LEU A 59 -4.04 -10.36 0.11
N LEU A 60 -4.77 -11.26 -0.55
CA LEU A 60 -4.27 -12.13 -1.60
C LEU A 60 -3.46 -11.40 -2.68
N ARG A 61 -3.94 -10.29 -3.22
CA ARG A 61 -3.25 -9.49 -4.26
C ARG A 61 -1.88 -8.95 -3.85
N THR A 62 -1.72 -8.55 -2.57
CA THR A 62 -0.43 -8.09 -2.03
C THR A 62 0.49 -9.26 -1.75
N LYS A 63 -0.05 -10.31 -1.13
CA LYS A 63 0.68 -11.53 -0.84
C LYS A 63 1.22 -12.16 -2.13
N HIS A 64 0.39 -12.30 -3.16
CA HIS A 64 0.80 -12.84 -4.47
C HIS A 64 1.86 -11.96 -5.15
N THR A 65 1.72 -10.63 -5.12
CA THR A 65 2.76 -9.70 -5.61
C THR A 65 4.09 -9.92 -4.86
N ALA A 66 4.04 -10.02 -3.52
CA ALA A 66 5.22 -10.22 -2.69
C ALA A 66 5.86 -11.60 -2.90
N GLU A 67 5.08 -12.67 -3.08
CA GLU A 67 5.56 -14.02 -3.36
C GLU A 67 6.32 -14.08 -4.68
N ILE A 68 5.83 -13.40 -5.73
CA ILE A 68 6.55 -13.30 -7.00
C ILE A 68 7.89 -12.58 -6.78
N ILE A 69 7.91 -11.44 -6.09
CA ILE A 69 9.16 -10.71 -5.80
C ILE A 69 10.13 -11.57 -4.97
N SER A 70 9.60 -12.23 -3.94
CA SER A 70 10.33 -13.16 -3.08
C SER A 70 11.05 -14.26 -3.85
N SER A 71 10.40 -14.80 -4.88
CA SER A 71 10.97 -15.88 -5.71
C SER A 71 12.21 -15.44 -6.50
N TYR A 72 12.28 -14.17 -6.92
CA TYR A 72 13.44 -13.61 -7.64
C TYR A 72 14.58 -13.19 -6.72
N LEU A 73 14.23 -12.71 -5.52
CA LEU A 73 15.21 -12.23 -4.53
C LEU A 73 15.67 -13.34 -3.58
N HIS A 74 15.08 -14.55 -3.67
CA HIS A 74 15.37 -15.69 -2.79
C HIS A 74 15.20 -15.35 -1.29
N THR A 75 14.32 -14.41 -0.98
CA THR A 75 14.07 -13.91 0.37
C THR A 75 12.59 -14.10 0.71
N PRO A 76 12.24 -14.84 1.78
CA PRO A 76 10.85 -15.08 2.13
C PRO A 76 10.14 -13.78 2.53
N SER A 77 8.84 -13.67 2.18
CA SER A 77 8.01 -12.56 2.62
C SER A 77 7.26 -12.90 3.92
N VAL A 78 7.07 -11.89 4.77
CA VAL A 78 6.32 -11.94 6.03
C VAL A 78 5.03 -11.14 5.88
N CYS A 79 3.90 -11.76 6.18
CA CYS A 79 2.60 -11.07 6.16
C CYS A 79 2.39 -10.28 7.46
N ASP A 80 1.82 -9.07 7.33
CA ASP A 80 1.43 -8.22 8.45
C ASP A 80 0.08 -7.55 8.17
N GLU A 81 -0.92 -7.82 9.01
CA GLU A 81 -2.27 -7.30 8.83
C GLU A 81 -2.37 -5.78 9.05
N ARG A 82 -1.42 -5.18 9.76
CA ARG A 82 -1.39 -3.72 10.01
C ARG A 82 -1.21 -2.91 8.74
N ILE A 83 -0.73 -3.53 7.65
CA ILE A 83 -0.59 -2.89 6.34
C ILE A 83 -1.63 -3.35 5.31
N ARG A 84 -2.78 -3.93 5.76
CA ARG A 84 -3.98 -4.13 4.93
C ARG A 84 -4.52 -2.80 4.40
N GLU A 85 -5.29 -2.85 3.31
CA GLU A 85 -6.06 -1.70 2.83
C GLU A 85 -7.12 -1.27 3.87
N PHE A 86 -7.72 -0.09 3.70
CA PHE A 86 -8.86 0.34 4.50
C PHE A 86 -9.94 -0.74 4.51
N ASN A 87 -10.42 -1.09 5.70
CA ASN A 87 -11.67 -1.83 5.82
C ASN A 87 -12.84 -0.89 5.54
N LEU A 88 -13.57 -1.11 4.45
CA LEU A 88 -14.70 -0.27 4.07
C LEU A 88 -16.05 -0.80 4.59
N GLY A 89 -16.03 -1.67 5.62
CA GLY A 89 -17.23 -2.13 6.32
C GLY A 89 -18.26 -2.74 5.38
N GLU A 90 -19.49 -2.20 5.39
CA GLU A 90 -20.59 -2.72 4.56
C GLU A 90 -20.35 -2.64 3.05
N ALA A 91 -19.40 -1.82 2.59
CA ALA A 91 -19.06 -1.66 1.19
C ALA A 91 -18.12 -2.77 0.66
N VAL A 92 -17.52 -3.57 1.53
CA VAL A 92 -16.61 -4.65 1.14
C VAL A 92 -17.34 -5.62 0.19
N GLY A 93 -16.81 -5.80 -1.02
CA GLY A 93 -17.38 -6.67 -2.04
C GLY A 93 -18.64 -6.15 -2.72
N LYS A 94 -19.09 -4.93 -2.44
CA LYS A 94 -20.20 -4.30 -3.15
C LYS A 94 -19.73 -3.65 -4.45
N SER A 95 -20.68 -3.32 -5.33
CA SER A 95 -20.34 -2.56 -6.55
C SER A 95 -19.97 -1.11 -6.22
N LYS A 96 -19.13 -0.48 -7.07
CA LYS A 96 -18.83 0.95 -6.98
C LYS A 96 -20.08 1.82 -7.11
N GLU A 97 -21.11 1.36 -7.82
CA GLU A 97 -22.39 2.04 -7.94
C GLU A 97 -23.15 2.01 -6.60
N TRP A 98 -23.23 0.84 -5.96
CA TRP A 98 -23.81 0.74 -4.62
C TRP A 98 -23.09 1.69 -3.64
N ALA A 99 -21.76 1.69 -3.64
CA ALA A 99 -20.97 2.51 -2.75
C ALA A 99 -21.27 4.00 -2.91
N LYS A 100 -21.40 4.52 -4.14
CA LYS A 100 -21.73 5.93 -4.39
C LYS A 100 -23.07 6.35 -3.80
N ASN A 101 -24.04 5.43 -3.69
CA ASN A 101 -25.39 5.69 -3.18
C ASN A 101 -25.53 5.46 -1.67
N ASN A 102 -24.49 4.94 -1.00
CA ASN A 102 -24.54 4.55 0.42
C ASN A 102 -23.43 5.18 1.27
N LEU A 103 -22.88 6.31 0.85
CA LEU A 103 -21.88 7.04 1.63
C LEU A 103 -22.49 7.58 2.93
N SER A 104 -21.79 7.38 4.05
CA SER A 104 -22.18 7.89 5.38
C SER A 104 -21.64 9.29 5.66
N CYS A 105 -20.64 9.75 4.90
CA CYS A 105 -20.06 11.07 5.03
C CYS A 105 -19.59 11.61 3.68
N PRO A 106 -19.30 12.92 3.56
CA PRO A 106 -18.66 13.49 2.39
C PRO A 106 -17.29 12.86 2.15
N VAL A 107 -17.00 12.54 0.89
CA VAL A 107 -15.70 12.04 0.42
C VAL A 107 -15.09 13.03 -0.56
N TRP A 108 -13.80 12.91 -0.81
CA TRP A 108 -13.14 13.71 -1.84
C TRP A 108 -13.69 13.37 -3.22
N LYS A 109 -13.76 14.40 -4.07
CA LYS A 109 -14.23 14.22 -5.44
C LYS A 109 -13.40 13.16 -6.17
N GLY A 110 -14.08 12.15 -6.67
CA GLY A 110 -13.43 11.05 -7.42
C GLY A 110 -12.96 9.88 -6.56
N THR A 111 -13.14 9.94 -5.24
CA THR A 111 -12.87 8.81 -4.32
C THR A 111 -14.17 8.26 -3.72
N ILE A 112 -14.09 7.08 -3.12
CA ILE A 112 -15.17 6.48 -2.33
C ILE A 112 -14.66 5.96 -0.98
N ASP A 113 -13.38 6.11 -0.70
CA ASP A 113 -12.66 5.57 0.45
C ASP A 113 -11.91 6.65 1.23
N TRP A 114 -11.85 7.87 0.71
CA TRP A 114 -11.16 8.98 1.36
C TRP A 114 -12.16 10.00 1.90
N ALA A 115 -12.54 9.84 3.18
CA ALA A 115 -13.40 10.80 3.87
C ALA A 115 -12.79 12.19 3.91
N SER A 116 -13.64 13.23 4.00
CA SER A 116 -13.21 14.62 4.12
C SER A 116 -12.51 14.96 5.44
N THR A 117 -12.70 14.12 6.48
CA THR A 117 -12.01 14.24 7.78
C THR A 117 -11.45 12.90 8.24
N SER A 118 -10.41 12.94 9.05
CA SER A 118 -9.68 11.75 9.51
C SER A 118 -10.52 10.84 10.44
N ASP A 119 -11.55 11.37 11.07
CA ASP A 119 -12.37 10.64 12.05
C ASP A 119 -13.74 10.20 11.49
N ALA A 120 -14.01 10.44 10.21
CA ALA A 120 -15.27 10.06 9.61
C ALA A 120 -15.20 8.64 9.01
N GLN A 121 -16.25 7.85 9.21
CA GLN A 121 -16.48 6.57 8.55
C GLN A 121 -17.18 6.79 7.21
N VAL A 122 -16.57 6.34 6.12
CA VAL A 122 -17.16 6.49 4.77
C VAL A 122 -18.41 5.61 4.62
N PHE A 123 -18.39 4.43 5.22
CA PHE A 123 -19.48 3.47 5.26
C PHE A 123 -19.69 2.99 6.69
N ARG A 124 -20.85 2.44 6.97
CA ARG A 124 -21.12 1.81 8.26
C ARG A 124 -20.10 0.69 8.52
N HIS A 125 -19.56 0.66 9.74
CA HIS A 125 -18.51 -0.27 10.17
C HIS A 125 -17.18 -0.18 9.41
N ALA A 126 -16.95 0.88 8.63
CA ALA A 126 -15.66 1.10 7.99
C ALA A 126 -14.61 1.60 9.02
N GLU A 127 -13.35 1.33 8.75
CA GLU A 127 -12.26 2.04 9.42
C GLU A 127 -12.32 3.54 9.07
N THR A 128 -12.05 4.38 10.07
CA THR A 128 -11.69 5.78 9.84
C THR A 128 -10.24 5.87 9.35
N ARG A 129 -9.84 7.01 8.79
CA ARG A 129 -8.42 7.23 8.46
C ARG A 129 -7.54 7.18 9.70
N ARG A 130 -8.07 7.58 10.87
CA ARG A 130 -7.37 7.48 12.14
C ARG A 130 -7.13 6.02 12.57
N ASP A 131 -8.08 5.13 12.35
CA ASP A 131 -7.88 3.72 12.66
C ASP A 131 -6.73 3.13 11.83
N VAL A 132 -6.73 3.41 10.52
CA VAL A 132 -5.65 2.98 9.62
C VAL A 132 -4.32 3.64 9.98
N TRP A 133 -4.33 4.95 10.32
CA TRP A 133 -3.14 5.65 10.81
C TRP A 133 -2.53 4.95 12.03
N ASN A 134 -3.35 4.60 13.01
CA ASN A 134 -2.86 4.00 14.25
C ASN A 134 -2.18 2.64 14.00
N ARG A 135 -2.78 1.76 13.17
CA ARG A 135 -2.17 0.45 12.88
C ARG A 135 -0.91 0.56 12.00
N VAL A 136 -0.88 1.51 11.06
CA VAL A 136 0.30 1.76 10.21
C VAL A 136 1.42 2.42 11.02
N LEU A 137 1.09 3.31 11.95
CA LEU A 137 2.06 3.91 12.86
C LEU A 137 2.68 2.85 13.78
N GLN A 138 1.87 1.90 14.26
CA GLN A 138 2.38 0.77 15.04
C GLN A 138 3.35 -0.07 14.19
N PHE A 139 2.98 -0.44 12.97
CA PHE A 139 3.88 -1.14 12.03
C PHE A 139 5.18 -0.36 11.80
N HIS A 140 5.09 0.95 11.54
CA HIS A 140 6.25 1.81 11.37
C HIS A 140 7.19 1.78 12.58
N ASN A 141 6.65 1.94 13.79
CA ASN A 141 7.45 2.05 15.01
C ASN A 141 8.04 0.71 15.47
N GLU A 142 7.35 -0.41 15.24
CA GLU A 142 7.80 -1.73 15.68
C GLU A 142 8.63 -2.47 14.63
N ILE A 143 8.42 -2.20 13.35
CA ILE A 143 9.05 -2.93 12.25
C ILE A 143 10.02 -2.04 11.46
N ILE A 144 9.58 -0.85 11.05
CA ILE A 144 10.42 -0.01 10.18
C ILE A 144 11.54 0.64 10.99
N VAL A 145 11.21 1.36 12.04
CA VAL A 145 12.19 2.14 12.80
C VAL A 145 13.33 1.30 13.39
N PRO A 146 13.05 0.18 14.10
CA PRO A 146 14.11 -0.58 14.78
C PRO A 146 14.96 -1.44 13.86
N SER A 147 14.54 -1.64 12.60
CA SER A 147 15.29 -2.48 11.67
C SER A 147 16.57 -1.79 11.18
N GLU A 148 17.69 -2.47 11.27
CA GLU A 148 18.94 -2.07 10.64
C GLU A 148 19.02 -2.52 9.17
N LYS A 149 18.17 -3.47 8.76
CA LYS A 149 18.11 -3.97 7.39
C LYS A 149 17.23 -3.12 6.50
N ASN A 150 17.56 -3.11 5.22
CA ASN A 150 16.70 -2.58 4.18
C ASN A 150 15.37 -3.39 4.11
N GLN A 151 14.32 -2.79 3.59
CA GLN A 151 13.00 -3.41 3.59
C GLN A 151 12.29 -3.24 2.25
N ILE A 152 11.53 -4.26 1.86
CA ILE A 152 10.56 -4.17 0.78
C ILE A 152 9.18 -4.31 1.41
N ILE A 153 8.28 -3.37 1.15
CA ILE A 153 6.93 -3.34 1.70
C ILE A 153 5.93 -3.39 0.56
N VAL A 154 5.11 -4.42 0.49
CA VAL A 154 4.04 -4.55 -0.50
C VAL A 154 2.70 -4.32 0.17
N SER A 155 1.98 -3.27 -0.24
CA SER A 155 0.73 -2.88 0.38
C SER A 155 -0.24 -2.23 -0.64
N HIS A 156 -1.10 -1.32 -0.22
CA HIS A 156 -2.26 -0.81 -0.96
C HIS A 156 -2.23 0.72 -1.01
N SER A 157 -2.92 1.30 -1.98
CA SER A 157 -2.91 2.73 -2.26
C SER A 157 -3.23 3.62 -1.05
N GLY A 158 -4.35 3.35 -0.37
CA GLY A 158 -4.78 4.15 0.77
C GLY A 158 -3.83 4.02 1.96
N THR A 159 -3.44 2.79 2.29
CA THR A 159 -2.50 2.50 3.37
C THR A 159 -1.11 3.08 3.11
N LEU A 160 -0.61 3.01 1.87
CA LEU A 160 0.67 3.61 1.50
C LEU A 160 0.65 5.13 1.57
N SER A 161 -0.47 5.78 1.25
CA SER A 161 -0.63 7.22 1.46
C SER A 161 -0.40 7.61 2.92
N ILE A 162 -0.92 6.80 3.85
CA ILE A 162 -0.71 6.99 5.29
C ILE A 162 0.74 6.70 5.69
N LEU A 163 1.33 5.62 5.18
CA LEU A 163 2.73 5.28 5.46
C LEU A 163 3.68 6.40 5.03
N PHE A 164 3.47 6.98 3.84
CA PHE A 164 4.27 8.11 3.36
C PHE A 164 4.13 9.35 4.25
N ALA A 165 2.92 9.64 4.74
CA ALA A 165 2.69 10.75 5.66
C ALA A 165 3.39 10.52 7.01
N ILE A 166 3.32 9.31 7.57
CA ILE A 166 4.03 8.93 8.79
C ILE A 166 5.55 9.02 8.57
N TRP A 167 6.04 8.53 7.45
CA TRP A 167 7.45 8.61 7.06
C TRP A 167 7.98 10.04 7.08
N LEU A 168 7.22 10.97 6.52
CA LEU A 168 7.55 12.40 6.48
C LEU A 168 7.21 13.14 7.78
N ASN A 169 6.84 12.44 8.85
CA ASN A 169 6.45 13.00 10.14
C ASN A 169 5.33 14.08 10.03
N MET A 170 4.39 13.87 9.11
CA MET A 170 3.22 14.74 8.95
C MET A 170 2.20 14.48 10.06
N ASP A 171 1.42 15.50 10.40
CA ASP A 171 0.23 15.31 11.22
C ASP A 171 -0.91 14.69 10.40
N ILE A 172 -1.69 13.77 11.00
CA ILE A 172 -2.81 13.12 10.33
C ILE A 172 -3.82 14.10 9.73
N LYS A 173 -4.02 15.28 10.36
CA LYS A 173 -4.90 16.33 9.84
C LYS A 173 -4.42 16.93 8.53
N SER A 174 -3.14 16.80 8.20
CA SER A 174 -2.63 17.19 6.88
C SER A 174 -3.32 16.40 5.78
N LEU A 175 -3.69 15.14 6.06
CA LEU A 175 -4.40 14.27 5.14
C LEU A 175 -5.90 14.60 4.96
N ASP A 176 -6.45 15.52 5.74
CA ASP A 176 -7.79 16.09 5.50
C ASP A 176 -7.81 17.02 4.27
N LYS A 177 -6.64 17.48 3.82
CA LYS A 177 -6.48 18.40 2.69
C LYS A 177 -5.46 17.94 1.64
N SER A 178 -4.75 16.83 1.90
CA SER A 178 -3.69 16.31 1.06
C SER A 178 -3.75 14.79 0.97
N VAL A 179 -3.25 14.24 -0.11
CA VAL A 179 -3.09 12.80 -0.30
C VAL A 179 -1.82 12.54 -1.10
N ILE A 180 -1.10 11.50 -0.75
CA ILE A 180 0.10 11.05 -1.48
C ILE A 180 -0.30 9.79 -2.23
N TRP A 181 -0.67 9.92 -3.48
CA TRP A 181 -1.20 8.82 -4.28
C TRP A 181 -0.17 8.17 -5.18
N GLY A 182 -0.22 6.83 -5.21
CA GLY A 182 0.46 5.99 -6.19
C GLY A 182 -0.52 5.29 -7.14
N LYS A 183 0.03 4.44 -7.98
CA LYS A 183 -0.70 3.59 -8.93
C LYS A 183 -0.36 2.12 -8.68
N ALA A 184 -1.26 1.22 -9.05
CA ALA A 184 -1.02 -0.22 -8.98
C ALA A 184 0.26 -0.61 -9.73
N GLY A 185 1.18 -1.30 -9.05
CA GLY A 185 2.52 -1.62 -9.55
C GLY A 185 3.55 -0.49 -9.46
N GLY A 186 3.18 0.66 -8.88
CA GLY A 186 4.12 1.76 -8.63
C GLY A 186 5.11 1.41 -7.53
N VAL A 187 6.39 1.68 -7.78
CA VAL A 187 7.50 1.46 -6.84
C VAL A 187 7.94 2.81 -6.30
N SER A 188 8.02 2.92 -4.99
CA SER A 188 8.53 4.11 -4.29
C SER A 188 9.78 3.75 -3.51
N ILE A 189 10.71 4.70 -3.37
CA ILE A 189 11.96 4.51 -2.63
C ILE A 189 12.04 5.55 -1.52
N LEU A 190 12.11 5.08 -0.29
CA LEU A 190 12.30 5.87 0.91
C LEU A 190 13.73 5.68 1.41
N LEU A 191 14.36 6.75 1.82
CA LEU A 191 15.73 6.75 2.34
C LEU A 191 15.78 7.41 3.72
N ASP A 192 16.57 6.81 4.63
CA ASP A 192 16.85 7.35 5.95
C ASP A 192 18.37 7.37 6.15
N ASP A 193 18.94 8.56 6.35
CA ASP A 193 20.36 8.75 6.61
C ASP A 193 20.68 8.94 8.12
N GLY A 194 19.65 8.82 8.98
CA GLY A 194 19.71 9.03 10.42
C GLY A 194 19.39 10.45 10.86
N GLU A 195 19.43 11.42 9.96
CA GLU A 195 19.07 12.83 10.19
C GLU A 195 17.82 13.22 9.38
N HIS A 196 17.68 12.70 8.16
CA HIS A 196 16.62 13.06 7.23
C HIS A 196 15.91 11.83 6.70
N ARG A 197 14.59 11.95 6.52
CA ARG A 197 13.74 10.99 5.82
C ARG A 197 13.32 11.55 4.48
N ILE A 198 13.57 10.80 3.43
CA ILE A 198 13.40 11.23 2.04
C ILE A 198 12.48 10.27 1.32
N ILE A 199 11.62 10.79 0.45
CA ILE A 199 10.98 10.02 -0.62
C ILE A 199 11.72 10.35 -1.91
N SER A 200 12.67 9.52 -2.32
CA SER A 200 13.51 9.76 -3.50
C SER A 200 12.81 9.40 -4.81
N LYS A 201 11.90 8.43 -4.75
CA LYS A 201 10.98 8.09 -5.84
C LYS A 201 9.57 7.87 -5.28
N LEU A 202 8.55 8.31 -5.99
CA LEU A 202 7.15 8.10 -5.64
C LEU A 202 6.42 7.46 -6.81
N SER A 203 5.93 6.23 -6.61
CA SER A 203 5.09 5.49 -7.57
C SER A 203 5.70 5.44 -8.99
N ASP A 204 6.98 5.10 -9.08
CA ASP A 204 7.68 4.92 -10.37
C ASP A 204 7.07 3.73 -11.12
N MET A 205 6.43 4.03 -12.25
CA MET A 205 5.75 3.04 -13.09
C MET A 205 6.68 2.39 -14.10
N SER A 206 7.94 2.80 -14.18
CA SER A 206 8.91 2.18 -15.09
C SER A 206 9.19 0.72 -14.75
N TYR A 207 8.97 0.33 -13.49
CA TYR A 207 9.19 -1.04 -13.03
C TYR A 207 8.22 -2.07 -13.61
N ILE A 208 7.01 -1.66 -14.01
CA ILE A 208 6.03 -2.58 -14.63
C ILE A 208 6.16 -2.69 -16.15
N ALA A 209 6.96 -1.82 -16.77
CA ALA A 209 7.21 -1.86 -18.20
C ALA A 209 8.13 -3.04 -18.58
N ASP A 210 7.92 -3.56 -19.79
CA ASP A 210 8.76 -4.60 -20.41
C ASP A 210 10.18 -4.13 -20.67
#